data_2cb39346d2b600b740dd9958fffe26b5
#
_entry.id   2cb39346d2b600b740dd9958fffe26b5
#
_cell.length_a   1.000
_cell.length_b   1.000
_cell.length_c   1.000
_cell.angle_alpha   90.00
_cell.angle_beta   90.00
_cell.angle_gamma   90.00
#
_symmetry.space_group_name_H-M   'P 1'
#
loop_
_entity.id
_entity.type
_entity.pdbx_description
1 polymer ?
#
loop_
_entity_poly.entity_id
_entity_poly.type
_entity_poly.pdbx_seq_one_letter_code
_entity_poly.pdbx_strand_id
1 'polypeptide(L)'
;MSNLLFDEPGPRARRRIRIATVAGTVAVLALLALAVRQFAANGQLDAARWQPYATWPMWRYLLSGLWSTALAAVVSAALAMAAGLALALGRLSRRRWIRLPAAAYVEAVRTIPALLLVYVVLFALPRYGLDLPLFWKLVVPLAVSNAAAFAEIFRAGILSVERGQGEAGLAVGLTPGQTMRMIVLPQAARRVLPSIVSQSVGLLKDTSLGFVVSYAELLYSGKVLATYNGLLIQTYIVVALIYLVVNASLSKLARVLEARRPGVRPPRRRFARV
;
A
#
# COMPACT_ATOMS: atom_id res chain seq x y z
N MET A 1 1.15 -33.94 -9.88
CA MET A 1 -0.16 -33.71 -10.50
C MET A 1 0.05 -32.61 -11.52
N SER A 2 -0.13 -32.93 -12.80
CA SER A 2 0.14 -32.08 -13.95
C SER A 2 -0.77 -30.83 -13.91
N ASN A 3 -0.20 -29.67 -14.25
CA ASN A 3 -0.91 -28.40 -14.40
C ASN A 3 -1.88 -28.43 -15.60
N LEU A 4 -2.96 -29.16 -15.50
CA LEU A 4 -4.00 -29.28 -16.52
C LEU A 4 -4.78 -27.98 -16.79
N LEU A 5 -4.56 -26.92 -15.98
CA LEU A 5 -5.25 -25.65 -16.11
C LEU A 5 -4.42 -24.54 -16.82
N PHE A 6 -3.15 -24.80 -17.15
CA PHE A 6 -2.28 -23.86 -17.85
C PHE A 6 -1.48 -24.58 -18.92
N ASP A 7 -2.14 -24.91 -20.03
CA ASP A 7 -1.41 -25.33 -21.22
C ASP A 7 -0.48 -24.20 -21.67
N GLU A 8 0.80 -24.53 -21.88
CA GLU A 8 1.73 -23.57 -22.46
C GLU A 8 1.19 -23.13 -23.83
N PRO A 9 1.16 -21.82 -24.10
CA PRO A 9 0.61 -21.32 -25.35
C PRO A 9 1.35 -21.96 -26.54
N GLY A 10 0.60 -22.57 -27.44
CA GLY A 10 1.15 -23.19 -28.65
C GLY A 10 1.90 -22.18 -29.55
N PRO A 11 2.66 -22.63 -30.54
CA PRO A 11 3.55 -21.77 -31.34
C PRO A 11 2.83 -20.58 -32.00
N ARG A 12 1.60 -20.78 -32.45
CA ARG A 12 0.77 -19.69 -33.01
C ARG A 12 0.34 -18.66 -31.96
N ALA A 13 -0.01 -19.12 -30.74
CA ALA A 13 -0.36 -18.25 -29.63
C ALA A 13 0.89 -17.46 -29.13
N ARG A 14 2.04 -18.10 -29.02
CA ARG A 14 3.31 -17.44 -28.66
C ARG A 14 3.67 -16.35 -29.67
N ARG A 15 3.49 -16.61 -30.98
CA ARG A 15 3.72 -15.59 -32.04
C ARG A 15 2.75 -14.39 -31.90
N ARG A 16 1.47 -14.65 -31.66
CA ARG A 16 0.46 -13.59 -31.45
C ARG A 16 0.78 -12.76 -30.20
N ILE A 17 1.13 -13.42 -29.08
CA ILE A 17 1.55 -12.74 -27.85
C ILE A 17 2.78 -11.86 -28.11
N ARG A 18 3.81 -12.39 -28.81
CA ARG A 18 4.99 -11.59 -29.14
C ARG A 18 4.65 -10.38 -30.00
N ILE A 19 3.85 -10.57 -31.04
CA ILE A 19 3.40 -9.45 -31.91
C ILE A 19 2.63 -8.41 -31.10
N ALA A 20 1.66 -8.85 -30.26
CA ALA A 20 0.89 -7.95 -29.41
C ALA A 20 1.77 -7.21 -28.40
N THR A 21 2.75 -7.89 -27.79
CA THR A 21 3.70 -7.27 -26.86
C THR A 21 4.56 -6.24 -27.58
N VAL A 22 5.13 -6.57 -28.76
CA VAL A 22 5.94 -5.62 -29.54
C VAL A 22 5.10 -4.43 -29.98
N ALA A 23 3.89 -4.69 -30.54
CA ALA A 23 3.00 -3.62 -30.96
C ALA A 23 2.60 -2.71 -29.78
N GLY A 24 2.25 -3.30 -28.62
CA GLY A 24 1.96 -2.55 -27.40
C GLY A 24 3.16 -1.73 -26.92
N THR A 25 4.36 -2.32 -26.92
CA THR A 25 5.57 -1.59 -26.54
C THR A 25 5.85 -0.42 -27.50
N VAL A 26 5.74 -0.64 -28.82
CA VAL A 26 5.91 0.42 -29.83
C VAL A 26 4.86 1.51 -29.64
N ALA A 27 3.59 1.17 -29.38
CA ALA A 27 2.53 2.13 -29.12
C ALA A 27 2.83 2.99 -27.88
N VAL A 28 3.24 2.35 -26.78
CA VAL A 28 3.64 3.08 -25.55
C VAL A 28 4.83 4.01 -25.81
N LEU A 29 5.88 3.54 -26.50
CA LEU A 29 7.04 4.36 -26.84
C LEU A 29 6.66 5.52 -27.76
N ALA A 30 5.77 5.30 -28.73
CA ALA A 30 5.27 6.37 -29.62
C ALA A 30 4.49 7.43 -28.82
N LEU A 31 3.62 7.02 -27.90
CA LEU A 31 2.89 7.94 -27.03
C LEU A 31 3.84 8.74 -26.13
N LEU A 32 4.85 8.10 -25.54
CA LEU A 32 5.87 8.79 -24.75
C LEU A 32 6.67 9.78 -25.60
N ALA A 33 7.07 9.40 -26.80
CA ALA A 33 7.79 10.29 -27.73
C ALA A 33 6.93 11.50 -28.12
N LEU A 34 5.65 11.30 -28.41
CA LEU A 34 4.68 12.38 -28.66
C LEU A 34 4.52 13.30 -27.46
N ALA A 35 4.41 12.76 -26.25
CA ALA A 35 4.32 13.55 -25.03
C ALA A 35 5.59 14.40 -24.81
N VAL A 36 6.78 13.80 -24.96
CA VAL A 36 8.06 14.52 -24.84
C VAL A 36 8.17 15.61 -25.91
N ARG A 37 7.81 15.31 -27.17
CA ARG A 37 7.78 16.31 -28.25
C ARG A 37 6.85 17.47 -27.92
N GLN A 38 5.64 17.18 -27.43
CA GLN A 38 4.66 18.21 -27.04
C GLN A 38 5.19 19.06 -25.87
N PHE A 39 5.83 18.45 -24.88
CA PHE A 39 6.45 19.18 -23.78
C PHE A 39 7.60 20.07 -24.25
N ALA A 40 8.46 19.57 -25.16
CA ALA A 40 9.52 20.37 -25.77
C ALA A 40 8.96 21.53 -26.57
N ALA A 41 7.96 21.29 -27.42
CA ALA A 41 7.33 22.33 -28.27
C ALA A 41 6.69 23.45 -27.44
N ASN A 42 6.22 23.14 -26.20
CA ASN A 42 5.65 24.12 -25.27
C ASN A 42 6.69 24.68 -24.27
N GLY A 43 7.98 24.50 -24.50
CA GLY A 43 9.07 25.00 -23.63
C GLY A 43 9.06 24.39 -22.22
N GLN A 44 8.37 23.25 -21.98
CA GLN A 44 8.32 22.64 -20.65
C GLN A 44 9.64 21.95 -20.25
N LEU A 45 10.51 21.67 -21.24
CA LEU A 45 11.82 21.07 -21.04
C LEU A 45 12.95 22.10 -20.96
N ASP A 46 12.66 23.40 -21.07
CA ASP A 46 13.66 24.47 -21.01
C ASP A 46 14.41 24.43 -19.68
N ALA A 47 15.72 24.49 -19.72
CA ALA A 47 16.58 24.41 -18.54
C ALA A 47 16.22 25.43 -17.45
N ALA A 48 15.78 26.63 -17.85
CA ALA A 48 15.36 27.68 -16.93
C ALA A 48 14.19 27.27 -16.03
N ARG A 49 13.27 26.43 -16.53
CA ARG A 49 12.14 25.91 -15.75
C ARG A 49 12.56 24.84 -14.73
N TRP A 50 13.71 24.20 -14.95
CA TRP A 50 14.24 23.16 -14.05
C TRP A 50 15.26 23.70 -13.06
N GLN A 51 15.82 24.91 -13.32
CA GLN A 51 16.81 25.55 -12.46
C GLN A 51 16.37 25.67 -10.99
N PRO A 52 15.11 26.00 -10.64
CA PRO A 52 14.67 26.07 -9.25
C PRO A 52 14.88 24.75 -8.47
N TYR A 53 14.79 23.60 -9.16
CA TYR A 53 15.00 22.27 -8.56
C TYR A 53 16.47 21.92 -8.31
N ALA A 54 17.41 22.76 -8.75
CA ALA A 54 18.81 22.67 -8.36
C ALA A 54 19.11 23.33 -7.01
N THR A 55 18.14 24.02 -6.40
CA THR A 55 18.31 24.79 -5.16
C THR A 55 17.85 24.02 -3.92
N TRP A 56 18.60 24.15 -2.81
CA TRP A 56 18.28 23.48 -1.55
C TRP A 56 16.94 23.88 -0.92
N PRO A 57 16.50 25.17 -0.92
CA PRO A 57 15.20 25.55 -0.37
C PRO A 57 14.03 24.78 -0.95
N MET A 58 14.07 24.48 -2.26
CA MET A 58 13.06 23.70 -2.95
C MET A 58 12.97 22.27 -2.41
N TRP A 59 14.11 21.59 -2.31
CA TRP A 59 14.18 20.25 -1.75
C TRP A 59 13.80 20.21 -0.28
N ARG A 60 14.25 21.17 0.52
CA ARG A 60 13.87 21.27 1.92
C ARG A 60 12.35 21.32 2.09
N TYR A 61 11.66 22.09 1.24
CA TYR A 61 10.20 22.18 1.28
C TYR A 61 9.51 20.87 0.89
N LEU A 62 9.93 20.23 -0.20
CA LEU A 62 9.39 18.94 -0.63
C LEU A 62 9.70 17.82 0.38
N LEU A 63 10.90 17.81 0.96
CA LEU A 63 11.27 16.84 1.99
C LEU A 63 10.49 17.03 3.28
N SER A 64 10.12 18.26 3.65
CA SER A 64 9.20 18.47 4.78
C SER A 64 7.81 17.90 4.52
N GLY A 65 7.29 18.03 3.29
CA GLY A 65 6.06 17.35 2.86
C GLY A 65 6.19 15.84 2.86
N LEU A 66 7.32 15.31 2.42
CA LEU A 66 7.60 13.86 2.49
C LEU A 66 7.67 13.35 3.94
N TRP A 67 8.24 14.12 4.85
CA TRP A 67 8.22 13.81 6.28
C TRP A 67 6.80 13.73 6.84
N SER A 68 5.96 14.72 6.49
CA SER A 68 4.53 14.71 6.86
C SER A 68 3.79 13.50 6.30
N THR A 69 4.06 13.12 5.04
CA THR A 69 3.58 11.88 4.41
C THR A 69 3.99 10.65 5.23
N ALA A 70 5.28 10.53 5.55
CA ALA A 70 5.82 9.40 6.31
C ALA A 70 5.21 9.32 7.72
N LEU A 71 5.10 10.44 8.41
CA LEU A 71 4.50 10.52 9.74
C LEU A 71 3.04 10.07 9.72
N ALA A 72 2.24 10.60 8.78
CA ALA A 72 0.84 10.20 8.63
C ALA A 72 0.72 8.70 8.30
N ALA A 73 1.55 8.18 7.40
CA ALA A 73 1.57 6.77 7.04
C ALA A 73 1.91 5.87 8.24
N VAL A 74 2.95 6.20 9.01
CA VAL A 74 3.40 5.40 10.16
C VAL A 74 2.33 5.39 11.25
N VAL A 75 1.77 6.54 11.60
CA VAL A 75 0.74 6.64 12.65
C VAL A 75 -0.55 5.92 12.20
N SER A 76 -1.00 6.13 10.96
CA SER A 76 -2.17 5.42 10.43
C SER A 76 -1.94 3.91 10.40
N ALA A 77 -0.75 3.45 9.98
CA ALA A 77 -0.42 2.03 9.94
C ALA A 77 -0.38 1.41 11.35
N ALA A 78 0.21 2.11 12.33
CA ALA A 78 0.26 1.63 13.71
C ALA A 78 -1.14 1.46 14.30
N LEU A 79 -2.02 2.47 14.13
CA LEU A 79 -3.42 2.39 14.58
C LEU A 79 -4.20 1.32 13.84
N ALA A 80 -4.03 1.25 12.51
CA ALA A 80 -4.70 0.26 11.67
C ALA A 80 -4.26 -1.17 11.99
N MET A 81 -2.97 -1.41 12.26
CA MET A 81 -2.47 -2.73 12.66
C MET A 81 -2.98 -3.15 14.04
N ALA A 82 -3.00 -2.24 15.02
CA ALA A 82 -3.53 -2.53 16.34
C ALA A 82 -5.04 -2.88 16.29
N ALA A 83 -5.83 -2.05 15.62
CA ALA A 83 -7.26 -2.29 15.41
C ALA A 83 -7.50 -3.54 14.55
N GLY A 84 -6.73 -3.72 13.48
CA GLY A 84 -6.82 -4.88 12.59
C GLY A 84 -6.53 -6.20 13.28
N LEU A 85 -5.53 -6.25 14.19
CA LEU A 85 -5.26 -7.43 14.99
C LEU A 85 -6.43 -7.75 15.94
N ALA A 86 -6.97 -6.74 16.61
CA ALA A 86 -8.15 -6.91 17.49
C ALA A 86 -9.35 -7.43 16.68
N LEU A 87 -9.62 -6.87 15.50
CA LEU A 87 -10.69 -7.33 14.60
C LEU A 87 -10.45 -8.76 14.11
N ALA A 88 -9.21 -9.13 13.73
CA ALA A 88 -8.87 -10.49 13.32
C ALA A 88 -9.14 -11.51 14.42
N LEU A 89 -8.69 -11.21 15.65
CA LEU A 89 -8.95 -12.06 16.82
C LEU A 89 -10.45 -12.13 17.15
N GLY A 90 -11.16 -11.01 17.03
CA GLY A 90 -12.62 -10.94 17.19
C GLY A 90 -13.33 -11.85 16.19
N ARG A 91 -12.95 -11.83 14.91
CA ARG A 91 -13.52 -12.70 13.86
C ARG A 91 -13.22 -14.20 14.06
N LEU A 92 -12.17 -14.52 14.77
CA LEU A 92 -11.80 -15.91 15.14
C LEU A 92 -12.42 -16.36 16.47
N SER A 93 -13.13 -15.47 17.18
CA SER A 93 -13.77 -15.78 18.46
C SER A 93 -14.87 -16.81 18.30
N ARG A 94 -14.97 -17.74 19.26
CA ARG A 94 -16.08 -18.69 19.38
C ARG A 94 -17.40 -18.00 19.77
N ARG A 95 -17.33 -16.81 20.36
CA ARG A 95 -18.51 -16.06 20.85
C ARG A 95 -19.11 -15.27 19.68
N ARG A 96 -20.34 -15.59 19.28
CA ARG A 96 -21.03 -14.94 18.13
C ARG A 96 -21.15 -13.42 18.28
N TRP A 97 -21.40 -12.94 19.50
CA TRP A 97 -21.55 -11.51 19.80
C TRP A 97 -20.25 -10.70 19.63
N ILE A 98 -19.06 -11.33 19.61
CA ILE A 98 -17.79 -10.70 19.25
C ILE A 98 -17.53 -10.88 17.76
N ARG A 99 -17.75 -12.08 17.24
CA ARG A 99 -17.43 -12.44 15.87
C ARG A 99 -18.26 -11.67 14.85
N LEU A 100 -19.58 -11.56 15.06
CA LEU A 100 -20.46 -10.93 14.09
C LEU A 100 -20.20 -9.44 13.90
N PRO A 101 -20.06 -8.59 14.96
CA PRO A 101 -19.72 -7.19 14.77
C PRO A 101 -18.35 -6.98 14.11
N ALA A 102 -17.35 -7.79 14.50
CA ALA A 102 -16.02 -7.71 13.88
C ALA A 102 -16.06 -8.09 12.40
N ALA A 103 -16.84 -9.09 12.00
CA ALA A 103 -17.03 -9.46 10.61
C ALA A 103 -17.77 -8.37 9.85
N ALA A 104 -18.88 -7.88 10.38
CA ALA A 104 -19.68 -6.82 9.76
C ALA A 104 -18.87 -5.54 9.52
N TYR A 105 -18.05 -5.12 10.52
CA TYR A 105 -17.15 -3.98 10.33
C TYR A 105 -16.19 -4.20 9.16
N VAL A 106 -15.49 -5.34 9.14
CA VAL A 106 -14.47 -5.60 8.10
C VAL A 106 -15.12 -5.67 6.71
N GLU A 107 -16.26 -6.34 6.59
CA GLU A 107 -16.98 -6.47 5.31
C GLU A 107 -17.52 -5.11 4.83
N ALA A 108 -18.13 -4.34 5.71
CA ALA A 108 -18.65 -3.01 5.37
C ALA A 108 -17.55 -2.03 4.99
N VAL A 109 -16.51 -1.91 5.83
CA VAL A 109 -15.45 -0.90 5.60
C VAL A 109 -14.63 -1.20 4.35
N ARG A 110 -14.40 -2.47 4.01
CA ARG A 110 -13.67 -2.85 2.79
C ARG A 110 -14.39 -2.51 1.49
N THR A 111 -15.71 -2.32 1.53
CA THR A 111 -16.49 -1.91 0.34
C THR A 111 -16.53 -0.39 0.18
N ILE A 112 -16.19 0.37 1.22
CA ILE A 112 -16.23 1.83 1.21
C ILE A 112 -14.88 2.36 0.69
N PRO A 113 -14.85 3.17 -0.39
CA PRO A 113 -13.63 3.87 -0.80
C PRO A 113 -13.07 4.73 0.32
N ALA A 114 -11.75 4.67 0.57
CA ALA A 114 -11.09 5.43 1.63
C ALA A 114 -11.37 6.96 1.53
N LEU A 115 -11.49 7.48 0.31
CA LEU A 115 -11.83 8.89 0.07
C LEU A 115 -13.19 9.28 0.69
N LEU A 116 -14.18 8.39 0.65
CA LEU A 116 -15.48 8.67 1.27
C LEU A 116 -15.37 8.77 2.80
N LEU A 117 -14.53 7.94 3.42
CA LEU A 117 -14.26 8.05 4.86
C LEU A 117 -13.56 9.38 5.19
N VAL A 118 -12.65 9.84 4.32
CA VAL A 118 -12.02 11.17 4.45
C VAL A 118 -13.10 12.28 4.39
N TYR A 119 -14.04 12.19 3.46
CA TYR A 119 -15.13 13.16 3.36
C TYR A 119 -16.07 13.14 4.59
N VAL A 120 -16.35 11.97 5.14
CA VAL A 120 -17.13 11.86 6.38
C VAL A 120 -16.43 12.60 7.52
N VAL A 121 -15.11 12.39 7.69
CA VAL A 121 -14.34 13.07 8.74
C VAL A 121 -14.19 14.57 8.46
N LEU A 122 -14.07 14.97 7.20
CA LEU A 122 -13.89 16.36 6.81
C LEU A 122 -15.18 17.19 6.91
N PHE A 123 -16.32 16.62 6.50
CA PHE A 123 -17.57 17.38 6.33
C PHE A 123 -18.68 16.98 7.31
N ALA A 124 -18.77 15.68 7.68
CA ALA A 124 -19.85 15.24 8.57
C ALA A 124 -19.50 15.47 10.04
N LEU A 125 -18.31 15.08 10.50
CA LEU A 125 -17.94 15.20 11.91
C LEU A 125 -18.04 16.63 12.46
N PRO A 126 -17.56 17.70 11.74
CA PRO A 126 -17.68 19.07 12.22
C PRO A 126 -19.12 19.52 12.48
N ARG A 127 -20.09 18.98 11.72
CA ARG A 127 -21.52 19.30 11.93
C ARG A 127 -22.05 18.79 13.27
N TYR A 128 -21.37 17.80 13.86
CA TYR A 128 -21.67 17.26 15.19
C TYR A 128 -20.73 17.79 16.29
N GLY A 129 -19.99 18.89 16.00
CA GLY A 129 -19.09 19.52 16.95
C GLY A 129 -17.71 18.84 17.08
N LEU A 130 -17.39 17.85 16.23
CA LEU A 130 -16.13 17.11 16.25
C LEU A 130 -15.21 17.59 15.11
N ASP A 131 -14.59 18.75 15.28
CA ASP A 131 -13.61 19.28 14.30
C ASP A 131 -12.19 18.89 14.69
N LEU A 132 -11.63 17.92 13.96
CA LEU A 132 -10.30 17.39 14.20
C LEU A 132 -9.22 18.26 13.52
N PRO A 133 -7.99 18.35 14.09
CA PRO A 133 -6.84 18.90 13.38
C PRO A 133 -6.59 18.17 12.05
N LEU A 134 -6.02 18.88 11.05
CA LEU A 134 -5.82 18.37 9.68
C LEU A 134 -5.11 17.01 9.64
N PHE A 135 -4.11 16.83 10.49
CA PHE A 135 -3.40 15.54 10.63
C PHE A 135 -4.37 14.39 10.95
N TRP A 136 -5.25 14.57 11.93
CA TRP A 136 -6.21 13.55 12.34
C TRP A 136 -7.37 13.39 11.35
N LYS A 137 -7.72 14.46 10.60
CA LYS A 137 -8.68 14.35 9.47
C LYS A 137 -8.18 13.40 8.37
N LEU A 138 -6.87 13.21 8.26
CA LEU A 138 -6.27 12.23 7.36
C LEU A 138 -6.05 10.88 8.04
N VAL A 139 -5.43 10.87 9.23
CA VAL A 139 -4.99 9.65 9.91
C VAL A 139 -6.16 8.76 10.32
N VAL A 140 -7.23 9.34 10.86
CA VAL A 140 -8.39 8.55 11.34
C VAL A 140 -9.06 7.75 10.22
N PRO A 141 -9.48 8.35 9.10
CA PRO A 141 -10.12 7.58 8.03
C PRO A 141 -9.18 6.56 7.39
N LEU A 142 -7.88 6.87 7.26
CA LEU A 142 -6.90 5.91 6.78
C LEU A 142 -6.72 4.73 7.75
N ALA A 143 -6.68 5.00 9.05
CA ALA A 143 -6.59 3.95 10.06
C ALA A 143 -7.84 3.06 10.05
N VAL A 144 -9.04 3.65 9.98
CA VAL A 144 -10.32 2.92 9.89
C VAL A 144 -10.36 2.02 8.66
N SER A 145 -10.06 2.56 7.48
CA SER A 145 -10.06 1.81 6.22
C SER A 145 -9.04 0.66 6.24
N ASN A 146 -7.80 0.97 6.62
CA ASN A 146 -6.72 -0.01 6.62
C ASN A 146 -6.81 -1.03 7.75
N ALA A 147 -7.51 -0.75 8.86
CA ALA A 147 -7.77 -1.73 9.91
C ALA A 147 -8.53 -2.95 9.37
N ALA A 148 -9.47 -2.75 8.46
CA ALA A 148 -10.18 -3.85 7.82
C ALA A 148 -9.27 -4.70 6.92
N ALA A 149 -8.35 -4.07 6.17
CA ALA A 149 -7.36 -4.77 5.35
C ALA A 149 -6.36 -5.56 6.20
N PHE A 150 -5.80 -4.94 7.26
CA PHE A 150 -4.90 -5.62 8.18
C PHE A 150 -5.60 -6.76 8.94
N ALA A 151 -6.89 -6.61 9.27
CA ALA A 151 -7.66 -7.69 9.90
C ALA A 151 -7.69 -8.96 9.04
N GLU A 152 -7.88 -8.82 7.72
CA GLU A 152 -7.81 -9.97 6.80
C GLU A 152 -6.41 -10.56 6.70
N ILE A 153 -5.38 -9.72 6.64
CA ILE A 153 -3.98 -10.18 6.61
C ILE A 153 -3.67 -11.00 7.87
N PHE A 154 -3.99 -10.49 9.05
CA PHE A 154 -3.75 -11.20 10.31
C PHE A 154 -4.59 -12.47 10.41
N ARG A 155 -5.87 -12.43 10.05
CA ARG A 155 -6.74 -13.60 10.05
C ARG A 155 -6.21 -14.70 9.13
N ALA A 156 -5.83 -14.35 7.91
CA ALA A 156 -5.23 -15.30 6.97
C ALA A 156 -3.92 -15.89 7.49
N GLY A 157 -3.08 -15.06 8.13
CA GLY A 157 -1.85 -15.52 8.78
C GLY A 157 -2.09 -16.52 9.90
N ILE A 158 -3.03 -16.24 10.79
CA ILE A 158 -3.38 -17.12 11.90
C ILE A 158 -3.91 -18.46 11.35
N LEU A 159 -4.80 -18.43 10.37
CA LEU A 159 -5.37 -19.62 9.75
C LEU A 159 -4.35 -20.42 8.92
N SER A 160 -3.26 -19.80 8.48
CA SER A 160 -2.18 -20.48 7.74
C SER A 160 -1.27 -21.33 8.64
N VAL A 161 -1.30 -21.13 9.95
CA VAL A 161 -0.53 -21.95 10.90
C VAL A 161 -1.16 -23.35 10.96
N GLU A 162 -0.32 -24.38 10.88
CA GLU A 162 -0.78 -25.76 10.93
C GLU A 162 -1.56 -26.06 12.21
N ARG A 163 -2.71 -26.72 12.09
CA ARG A 163 -3.59 -27.02 13.23
C ARG A 163 -2.88 -27.77 14.34
N GLY A 164 -1.97 -28.68 13.99
CA GLY A 164 -1.13 -29.44 14.93
C GLY A 164 -0.30 -28.58 15.87
N GLN A 165 0.10 -27.36 15.47
CA GLN A 165 0.79 -26.42 16.35
C GLN A 165 -0.11 -25.94 17.51
N GLY A 166 -1.37 -25.70 17.22
CA GLY A 166 -2.36 -25.35 18.23
C GLY A 166 -2.69 -26.52 19.16
N GLU A 167 -2.87 -27.72 18.57
CA GLU A 167 -3.16 -28.93 19.31
C GLU A 167 -2.00 -29.34 20.23
N ALA A 168 -0.74 -29.24 19.76
CA ALA A 168 0.44 -29.47 20.58
C ALA A 168 0.52 -28.53 21.79
N GLY A 169 0.19 -27.23 21.60
CA GLY A 169 0.14 -26.30 22.71
C GLY A 169 -0.89 -26.68 23.78
N LEU A 170 -2.07 -27.12 23.38
CA LEU A 170 -3.09 -27.59 24.29
C LEU A 170 -2.69 -28.90 24.99
N ALA A 171 -2.03 -29.81 24.29
CA ALA A 171 -1.56 -31.10 24.83
C ALA A 171 -0.49 -30.96 25.94
N VAL A 172 0.33 -29.88 25.89
CA VAL A 172 1.29 -29.57 26.98
C VAL A 172 0.69 -28.69 28.09
N GLY A 173 -0.65 -28.55 28.12
CA GLY A 173 -1.40 -27.89 29.21
C GLY A 173 -1.53 -26.37 29.08
N LEU A 174 -1.19 -25.79 27.92
CA LEU A 174 -1.44 -24.36 27.67
C LEU A 174 -2.94 -24.11 27.49
N THR A 175 -3.41 -23.00 28.03
CA THR A 175 -4.78 -22.52 27.72
C THR A 175 -4.88 -22.07 26.27
N PRO A 176 -6.07 -22.02 25.66
CA PRO A 176 -6.25 -21.53 24.28
C PRO A 176 -5.66 -20.14 24.04
N GLY A 177 -5.74 -19.24 25.03
CA GLY A 177 -5.15 -17.90 24.97
C GLY A 177 -3.61 -17.93 24.98
N GLN A 178 -3.01 -18.76 25.82
CA GLN A 178 -1.57 -18.96 25.87
C GLN A 178 -1.06 -19.61 24.58
N THR A 179 -1.73 -20.64 24.08
CA THR A 179 -1.42 -21.28 22.80
C THR A 179 -1.46 -20.25 21.65
N MET A 180 -2.50 -19.43 21.59
CA MET A 180 -2.62 -18.37 20.60
C MET A 180 -1.44 -17.38 20.69
N ARG A 181 -1.15 -16.88 21.90
CA ARG A 181 -0.13 -15.83 22.10
C ARG A 181 1.31 -16.36 21.95
N MET A 182 1.58 -17.57 22.47
CA MET A 182 2.96 -18.08 22.57
C MET A 182 3.37 -18.92 21.36
N ILE A 183 2.44 -19.56 20.67
CA ILE A 183 2.72 -20.50 19.57
C ILE A 183 2.20 -19.97 18.24
N VAL A 184 0.91 -19.64 18.16
CA VAL A 184 0.26 -19.32 16.88
C VAL A 184 0.62 -17.93 16.39
N LEU A 185 0.46 -16.89 17.21
CA LEU A 185 0.70 -15.50 16.79
C LEU A 185 2.14 -15.23 16.35
N PRO A 186 3.20 -15.72 17.02
CA PRO A 186 4.58 -15.49 16.55
C PRO A 186 4.85 -16.14 15.18
N GLN A 187 4.28 -17.31 14.93
CA GLN A 187 4.40 -18.00 13.63
C GLN A 187 3.59 -17.28 12.55
N ALA A 188 2.36 -16.88 12.86
CA ALA A 188 1.50 -16.11 11.97
C ALA A 188 2.15 -14.77 11.59
N ALA A 189 2.69 -14.03 12.56
CA ALA A 189 3.36 -12.74 12.34
C ALA A 189 4.50 -12.86 11.30
N ARG A 190 5.35 -13.88 11.44
CA ARG A 190 6.43 -14.13 10.48
C ARG A 190 5.89 -14.43 9.07
N ARG A 191 4.74 -15.12 8.97
CA ARG A 191 4.12 -15.46 7.69
C ARG A 191 3.49 -14.26 6.99
N VAL A 192 2.91 -13.32 7.74
CA VAL A 192 2.22 -12.17 7.16
C VAL A 192 3.09 -10.92 7.00
N LEU A 193 4.32 -10.92 7.52
CA LEU A 193 5.20 -9.76 7.48
C LEU A 193 5.33 -9.11 6.08
N PRO A 194 5.54 -9.87 4.96
CA PRO A 194 5.58 -9.26 3.64
C PRO A 194 4.26 -8.63 3.22
N SER A 195 3.14 -9.25 3.59
CA SER A 195 1.81 -8.71 3.29
C SER A 195 1.54 -7.43 4.08
N ILE A 196 2.02 -7.36 5.34
CA ILE A 196 1.99 -6.13 6.16
C ILE A 196 2.78 -5.02 5.47
N VAL A 197 4.01 -5.30 5.03
CA VAL A 197 4.85 -4.30 4.35
C VAL A 197 4.19 -3.86 3.03
N SER A 198 3.64 -4.79 2.25
CA SER A 198 2.93 -4.47 1.01
C SER A 198 1.69 -3.60 1.26
N GLN A 199 0.90 -3.89 2.30
CA GLN A 199 -0.24 -3.08 2.70
C GLN A 199 0.19 -1.69 3.18
N SER A 200 1.30 -1.61 3.93
CA SER A 200 1.86 -0.32 4.39
C SER A 200 2.35 0.55 3.22
N VAL A 201 2.87 -0.04 2.15
CA VAL A 201 3.19 0.69 0.90
C VAL A 201 1.92 1.24 0.25
N GLY A 202 0.83 0.47 0.24
CA GLY A 202 -0.49 0.93 -0.20
C GLY A 202 -0.96 2.14 0.62
N LEU A 203 -0.94 2.01 1.95
CA LEU A 203 -1.34 3.04 2.89
C LEU A 203 -0.49 4.33 2.71
N LEU A 204 0.81 4.21 2.46
CA LEU A 204 1.66 5.37 2.19
C LEU A 204 1.20 6.13 0.92
N LYS A 205 0.72 5.44 -0.12
CA LYS A 205 0.12 6.10 -1.28
C LYS A 205 -1.20 6.78 -0.93
N ASP A 206 -2.00 6.13 -0.07
CA ASP A 206 -3.30 6.68 0.36
C ASP A 206 -3.13 7.96 1.19
N THR A 207 -1.95 8.23 1.77
CA THR A 207 -1.70 9.52 2.44
C THR A 207 -1.79 10.73 1.50
N SER A 208 -1.67 10.54 0.18
CA SER A 208 -1.94 11.59 -0.80
C SER A 208 -3.38 12.13 -0.75
N LEU A 209 -4.32 11.39 -0.13
CA LEU A 209 -5.65 11.91 0.20
C LEU A 209 -5.61 13.09 1.19
N GLY A 210 -4.47 13.32 1.85
CA GLY A 210 -4.17 14.53 2.62
C GLY A 210 -4.33 15.81 1.81
N PHE A 211 -4.15 15.73 0.49
CA PHE A 211 -4.44 16.81 -0.44
C PHE A 211 -5.89 17.34 -0.30
N VAL A 212 -6.84 16.47 -0.10
CA VAL A 212 -8.27 16.80 0.02
C VAL A 212 -8.56 17.57 1.30
N VAL A 213 -7.88 17.20 2.39
CA VAL A 213 -8.04 17.86 3.72
C VAL A 213 -7.08 19.03 3.92
N SER A 214 -6.32 19.41 2.87
CA SER A 214 -5.28 20.47 2.94
C SER A 214 -4.17 20.18 3.96
N TYR A 215 -3.91 18.91 4.25
CA TYR A 215 -2.77 18.52 5.06
C TYR A 215 -1.48 18.63 4.23
N ALA A 216 -0.45 19.28 4.79
CA ALA A 216 0.79 19.60 4.09
C ALA A 216 1.71 18.34 3.92
N GLU A 217 1.19 17.30 3.29
CA GLU A 217 1.95 16.14 2.83
C GLU A 217 2.61 16.44 1.46
N LEU A 218 3.34 15.49 0.91
CA LEU A 218 4.17 15.70 -0.28
C LEU A 218 3.38 16.19 -1.51
N LEU A 219 2.18 15.63 -1.78
CA LEU A 219 1.38 16.03 -2.94
C LEU A 219 0.80 17.45 -2.76
N TYR A 220 0.30 17.76 -1.56
CA TYR A 220 -0.20 19.11 -1.23
C TYR A 220 0.93 20.14 -1.26
N SER A 221 2.10 19.80 -0.70
CA SER A 221 3.29 20.65 -0.78
C SER A 221 3.71 20.88 -2.23
N GLY A 222 3.65 19.84 -3.07
CA GLY A 222 3.84 19.97 -4.50
C GLY A 222 2.87 20.94 -5.16
N LYS A 223 1.57 20.88 -4.82
CA LYS A 223 0.56 21.82 -5.33
C LYS A 223 0.93 23.29 -4.98
N VAL A 224 1.22 23.53 -3.70
CA VAL A 224 1.56 24.89 -3.23
C VAL A 224 2.78 25.41 -3.99
N LEU A 225 3.81 24.58 -4.12
CA LEU A 225 5.03 24.93 -4.83
C LEU A 225 4.81 25.18 -6.32
N ALA A 226 4.02 24.31 -6.97
CA ALA A 226 3.64 24.44 -8.37
C ALA A 226 2.90 25.72 -8.66
N THR A 227 1.98 26.10 -7.76
CA THR A 227 1.22 27.35 -7.87
C THR A 227 2.11 28.58 -7.65
N TYR A 228 3.00 28.52 -6.66
CA TYR A 228 3.89 29.64 -6.33
C TYR A 228 4.89 29.95 -7.47
N ASN A 229 5.47 28.92 -8.07
CA ASN A 229 6.47 29.09 -9.13
C ASN A 229 5.89 29.11 -10.56
N GLY A 230 4.61 28.80 -10.75
CA GLY A 230 4.02 28.59 -12.07
C GLY A 230 4.57 27.36 -12.84
N LEU A 231 5.22 26.42 -12.12
CA LEU A 231 5.92 25.25 -12.67
C LEU A 231 5.16 23.96 -12.39
N LEU A 232 3.91 23.88 -12.86
CA LEU A 232 2.99 22.77 -12.55
C LEU A 232 3.58 21.41 -13.01
N ILE A 233 3.99 21.32 -14.27
CA ILE A 233 4.45 20.06 -14.86
C ILE A 233 5.74 19.59 -14.19
N GLN A 234 6.72 20.46 -14.04
CA GLN A 234 8.02 20.15 -13.43
C GLN A 234 7.84 19.69 -11.99
N THR A 235 7.03 20.42 -11.21
CA THR A 235 6.79 20.07 -9.80
C THR A 235 6.14 18.71 -9.67
N TYR A 236 5.09 18.41 -10.44
CA TYR A 236 4.43 17.12 -10.33
C TYR A 236 5.27 15.95 -10.87
N ILE A 237 6.14 16.19 -11.84
CA ILE A 237 7.15 15.18 -12.24
C ILE A 237 8.10 14.90 -11.07
N VAL A 238 8.64 15.93 -10.39
CA VAL A 238 9.52 15.74 -9.24
C VAL A 238 8.80 15.03 -8.09
N VAL A 239 7.59 15.45 -7.75
CA VAL A 239 6.76 14.79 -6.72
C VAL A 239 6.51 13.32 -7.09
N ALA A 240 6.14 13.03 -8.33
CA ALA A 240 5.91 11.67 -8.80
C ALA A 240 7.19 10.81 -8.71
N LEU A 241 8.35 11.37 -9.04
CA LEU A 241 9.64 10.69 -8.91
C LEU A 241 9.98 10.40 -7.44
N ILE A 242 9.74 11.34 -6.53
CA ILE A 242 9.93 11.11 -5.08
C ILE A 242 9.03 9.95 -4.61
N TYR A 243 7.72 9.97 -4.95
CA TYR A 243 6.82 8.86 -4.63
C TYR A 243 7.28 7.54 -5.25
N LEU A 244 7.74 7.56 -6.51
CA LEU A 244 8.24 6.36 -7.19
C LEU A 244 9.44 5.76 -6.45
N VAL A 245 10.43 6.58 -6.10
CA VAL A 245 11.64 6.13 -5.38
C VAL A 245 11.28 5.57 -4.02
N VAL A 246 10.47 6.27 -3.24
CA VAL A 246 10.06 5.83 -1.90
C VAL A 246 9.27 4.52 -1.97
N ASN A 247 8.24 4.45 -2.83
CA ASN A 247 7.41 3.26 -2.97
C ASN A 247 8.19 2.06 -3.55
N ALA A 248 9.09 2.29 -4.51
CA ALA A 248 9.95 1.24 -5.06
C ALA A 248 10.92 0.68 -4.00
N SER A 249 11.50 1.56 -3.18
CA SER A 249 12.40 1.18 -2.07
C SER A 249 11.67 0.32 -1.03
N LEU A 250 10.49 0.74 -0.60
CA LEU A 250 9.66 -0.03 0.34
C LEU A 250 9.18 -1.36 -0.28
N SER A 251 8.78 -1.36 -1.55
CA SER A 251 8.38 -2.57 -2.26
C SER A 251 9.56 -3.55 -2.44
N LYS A 252 10.78 -3.05 -2.61
CA LYS A 252 11.99 -3.88 -2.63
C LYS A 252 12.23 -4.50 -1.26
N LEU A 253 12.07 -3.73 -0.19
CA LEU A 253 12.17 -4.25 1.18
C LEU A 253 11.15 -5.37 1.42
N ALA A 254 9.89 -5.20 1.02
CA ALA A 254 8.85 -6.24 1.12
C ALA A 254 9.29 -7.53 0.43
N ARG A 255 9.79 -7.45 -0.80
CA ARG A 255 10.28 -8.62 -1.56
C ARG A 255 11.49 -9.30 -0.92
N VAL A 256 12.41 -8.53 -0.35
CA VAL A 256 13.58 -9.09 0.36
C VAL A 256 13.13 -9.86 1.61
N LEU A 257 12.18 -9.32 2.36
CA LEU A 257 11.60 -10.01 3.52
C LEU A 257 10.84 -11.29 3.11
N GLU A 258 10.16 -11.27 1.97
CA GLU A 258 9.49 -12.43 1.40
C GLU A 258 10.48 -13.53 0.98
N ALA A 259 11.57 -13.17 0.31
CA ALA A 259 12.59 -14.10 -0.16
C ALA A 259 13.36 -14.79 0.98
N ARG A 260 13.43 -14.18 2.16
CA ARG A 260 14.07 -14.76 3.35
C ARG A 260 13.21 -15.78 4.11
N ARG A 261 12.03 -16.17 3.60
CA ARG A 261 11.18 -17.18 4.24
C ARG A 261 11.81 -18.56 4.14
N PRO A 262 12.06 -19.27 5.26
CA PRO A 262 12.39 -20.68 5.22
C PRO A 262 11.21 -21.48 4.65
N GLY A 263 11.40 -22.18 3.54
CA GLY A 263 10.41 -23.11 2.98
C GLY A 263 9.74 -22.73 1.65
N VAL A 264 9.82 -21.49 1.19
CA VAL A 264 9.41 -21.13 -0.17
C VAL A 264 10.64 -21.19 -1.08
N ARG A 265 10.90 -22.35 -1.67
CA ARG A 265 11.84 -22.43 -2.78
C ARG A 265 11.27 -21.56 -3.91
N PRO A 266 11.99 -20.54 -4.42
CA PRO A 266 11.55 -19.84 -5.62
C PRO A 266 11.38 -20.88 -6.74
N PRO A 267 10.37 -20.76 -7.59
CA PRO A 267 10.24 -21.63 -8.74
C PRO A 267 11.56 -21.53 -9.51
N ARG A 268 12.29 -22.65 -9.59
CA ARG A 268 13.51 -22.73 -10.41
C ARG A 268 13.10 -22.31 -11.82
N ARG A 269 13.55 -21.13 -12.26
CA ARG A 269 13.53 -20.76 -13.67
C ARG A 269 14.40 -21.81 -14.37
N ARG A 270 13.77 -22.90 -14.81
CA ARG A 270 14.37 -23.75 -15.84
C ARG A 270 14.37 -22.91 -17.11
N PHE A 271 15.45 -22.18 -17.31
CA PHE A 271 15.84 -21.83 -18.66
C PHE A 271 16.14 -23.19 -19.33
N ALA A 272 15.17 -23.71 -20.06
CA ALA A 272 15.43 -24.75 -21.03
C ALA A 272 16.33 -24.10 -22.08
N ARG A 273 17.62 -24.46 -22.03
CA ARG A 273 18.48 -24.40 -23.20
C ARG A 273 17.89 -25.40 -24.19
N VAL A 274 17.37 -24.95 -25.30
CA VAL A 274 17.47 -25.51 -26.64
C VAL A 274 17.29 -24.34 -27.61
#